data_12131d968b48b47efa7b2a03d5e61b25
#
_entry.id   12131d968b48b47efa7b2a03d5e61b25
#
_cell.length_a   1.000
_cell.length_b   1.000
_cell.length_c   1.000
_cell.angle_alpha   90.00
_cell.angle_beta   90.00
_cell.angle_gamma   90.00
#
_symmetry.space_group_name_H-M   'P 1'
#
loop_
_entity.id
_entity.type
_entity.pdbx_description
1 polymer ?
#
loop_
_entity_poly.entity_id
_entity_poly.type
_entity_poly.pdbx_seq_one_letter_code
_entity_poly.pdbx_strand_id
1 'polypeptide(L)'
;MMYRWHAGYVAWLLNRITGIAITFYLVLHIWVIHHLAQGPEQYGKVMAFLSSKLFMFFEFCLIGVVLYHMMNGIRIVLVDFGRGATNHKAIFWVLMGAGVILYVLCAWELVGGLIAPAHEAAAVVPKP
;
A
#
# COMPACT_ATOMS: atom_id res chain seq x y z
N MET A 1 -15.78 -18.82 -28.56
CA MET A 1 -14.33 -18.83 -28.25
C MET A 1 -14.14 -18.41 -26.80
N MET A 2 -13.81 -19.34 -25.89
CA MET A 2 -13.49 -18.99 -24.49
C MET A 2 -12.10 -18.33 -24.49
N TYR A 3 -12.05 -17.03 -24.20
CA TYR A 3 -10.81 -16.29 -24.02
C TYR A 3 -10.06 -16.86 -22.79
N ARG A 4 -8.95 -17.54 -23.02
CA ARG A 4 -8.14 -18.08 -21.93
C ARG A 4 -7.39 -16.92 -21.26
N TRP A 5 -7.76 -16.62 -20.04
CA TRP A 5 -7.08 -15.61 -19.22
C TRP A 5 -5.65 -16.06 -18.93
N HIS A 6 -4.69 -15.57 -19.68
CA HIS A 6 -3.29 -15.84 -19.42
C HIS A 6 -2.85 -15.01 -18.19
N ALA A 7 -2.02 -15.60 -17.32
CA ALA A 7 -1.51 -14.94 -16.12
C ALA A 7 -0.88 -13.56 -16.41
N GLY A 8 -0.26 -13.38 -17.57
CA GLY A 8 0.30 -12.11 -18.01
C GLY A 8 -0.75 -11.03 -18.27
N TYR A 9 -1.93 -11.38 -18.79
CA TYR A 9 -3.02 -10.43 -19.01
C TYR A 9 -3.63 -9.97 -17.67
N VAL A 10 -3.82 -10.90 -16.74
CA VAL A 10 -4.32 -10.57 -15.40
C VAL A 10 -3.36 -9.64 -14.67
N ALA A 11 -2.06 -9.94 -14.70
CA ALA A 11 -1.03 -9.09 -14.10
C ALA A 11 -1.00 -7.69 -14.72
N TRP A 12 -1.16 -7.59 -16.05
CA TRP A 12 -1.24 -6.31 -16.76
C TRP A 12 -2.48 -5.50 -16.36
N LEU A 13 -3.65 -6.16 -16.32
CA LEU A 13 -4.90 -5.52 -15.92
C LEU A 13 -4.86 -5.03 -14.48
N LEU A 14 -4.40 -5.89 -13.55
CA LEU A 14 -4.27 -5.54 -12.15
C LEU A 14 -3.28 -4.38 -11.95
N ASN A 15 -2.20 -4.33 -12.72
CA ASN A 15 -1.26 -3.21 -12.64
C ASN A 15 -1.90 -1.87 -13.02
N ARG A 16 -2.79 -1.85 -14.00
CA ARG A 16 -3.53 -0.64 -14.39
C ARG A 16 -4.56 -0.24 -13.33
N ILE A 17 -5.33 -1.20 -12.81
CA ILE A 17 -6.32 -0.95 -11.76
C ILE A 17 -5.64 -0.42 -10.50
N THR A 18 -4.55 -1.04 -10.07
CA THR A 18 -3.79 -0.58 -8.90
C THR A 18 -3.17 0.79 -9.11
N GLY A 19 -2.69 1.10 -10.31
CA GLY A 19 -2.18 2.42 -10.65
C GLY A 19 -3.25 3.52 -10.53
N ILE A 20 -4.47 3.26 -11.01
CA ILE A 20 -5.61 4.18 -10.86
C ILE A 20 -5.97 4.36 -9.38
N ALA A 21 -6.01 3.27 -8.61
CA ALA A 21 -6.30 3.32 -7.18
C ALA A 21 -5.26 4.14 -6.40
N ILE A 22 -3.97 3.98 -6.71
CA ILE A 22 -2.88 4.76 -6.09
C ILE A 22 -2.99 6.23 -6.48
N THR A 23 -3.32 6.55 -7.72
CA THR A 23 -3.50 7.94 -8.18
C THR A 23 -4.67 8.60 -7.43
N PHE A 24 -5.78 7.90 -7.27
CA PHE A 24 -6.92 8.39 -6.48
C PHE A 24 -6.54 8.62 -5.01
N TYR A 25 -5.83 7.65 -4.41
CA TYR A 25 -5.30 7.81 -3.05
C TYR A 25 -4.37 9.02 -2.93
N LEU A 26 -3.50 9.26 -3.90
CA LEU A 26 -2.57 10.41 -3.88
C LEU A 26 -3.35 11.74 -3.81
N VAL A 27 -4.44 11.87 -4.56
CA VAL A 27 -5.30 13.05 -4.51
C VAL A 27 -5.91 13.23 -3.12
N LEU A 28 -6.43 12.16 -2.52
CA LEU A 28 -6.96 12.20 -1.15
C LEU A 28 -5.86 12.53 -0.13
N HIS A 29 -4.67 11.97 -0.31
CA HIS A 29 -3.53 12.22 0.57
C HIS A 29 -3.11 13.69 0.55
N ILE A 30 -3.00 14.29 -0.62
CA ILE A 30 -2.71 15.73 -0.78
C ILE A 30 -3.81 16.57 -0.09
N TRP A 31 -5.07 16.19 -0.24
CA TRP A 31 -6.19 16.87 0.41
C TRP A 31 -6.09 16.81 1.94
N VAL A 32 -5.76 15.65 2.51
CA VAL A 32 -5.54 15.49 3.96
C VAL A 32 -4.38 16.35 4.45
N ILE A 33 -3.23 16.32 3.74
CA ILE A 33 -2.05 17.12 4.09
C ILE A 33 -2.36 18.63 4.01
N HIS A 34 -3.20 19.06 3.08
CA HIS A 34 -3.62 20.46 3.00
C HIS A 34 -4.28 20.94 4.31
N HIS A 35 -5.02 20.08 5.01
CA HIS A 35 -5.62 20.43 6.30
C HIS A 35 -4.59 20.62 7.43
N LEU A 36 -3.40 20.04 7.30
CA LEU A 36 -2.29 20.31 8.22
C LEU A 36 -1.87 21.80 8.18
N ALA A 37 -1.89 22.40 6.99
CA ALA A 37 -1.58 23.81 6.80
C ALA A 37 -2.66 24.77 7.37
N GLN A 38 -3.87 24.28 7.61
CA GLN A 38 -4.98 25.06 8.19
C GLN A 38 -4.96 25.12 9.72
N GLY A 39 -4.01 24.44 10.36
CA GLY A 39 -3.81 24.45 11.81
C GLY A 39 -4.24 23.14 12.50
N PRO A 40 -3.83 22.99 13.77
CA PRO A 40 -3.94 21.73 14.50
C PRO A 40 -5.39 21.30 14.75
N GLU A 41 -6.30 22.24 14.88
CA GLU A 41 -7.73 21.93 15.14
C GLU A 41 -8.39 21.25 13.92
N GLN A 42 -8.18 21.79 12.72
CA GLN A 42 -8.75 21.23 11.49
C GLN A 42 -8.09 19.87 11.17
N TYR A 43 -6.78 19.78 11.32
CA TYR A 43 -6.06 18.53 11.16
C TYR A 43 -6.56 17.46 12.14
N GLY A 44 -6.75 17.82 13.42
CA GLY A 44 -7.28 16.91 14.43
C GLY A 44 -8.66 16.33 14.08
N LYS A 45 -9.56 17.15 13.52
CA LYS A 45 -10.89 16.68 13.05
C LYS A 45 -10.78 15.66 11.90
N VAL A 46 -9.91 15.94 10.93
CA VAL A 46 -9.67 15.03 9.81
C VAL A 46 -9.04 13.71 10.28
N MET A 47 -8.05 13.79 11.17
CA MET A 47 -7.39 12.60 11.74
C MET A 47 -8.34 11.76 12.59
N ALA A 48 -9.21 12.37 13.38
CA ALA A 48 -10.25 11.66 14.15
C ALA A 48 -11.22 10.89 13.22
N PHE A 49 -11.57 11.45 12.07
CA PHE A 49 -12.38 10.78 11.06
C PHE A 49 -11.62 9.60 10.40
N LEU A 50 -10.35 9.81 10.04
CA LEU A 50 -9.50 8.80 9.41
C LEU A 50 -9.10 7.66 10.38
N SER A 51 -9.12 7.88 11.70
CA SER A 51 -8.83 6.85 12.70
C SER A 51 -9.95 5.82 12.90
N SER A 52 -11.03 5.91 12.13
CA SER A 52 -12.12 4.93 12.21
C SER A 52 -11.68 3.56 11.67
N LYS A 53 -12.30 2.48 12.19
CA LYS A 53 -12.00 1.09 11.77
C LYS A 53 -12.16 0.86 10.27
N LEU A 54 -13.04 1.62 9.62
CA LEU A 54 -13.26 1.54 8.18
C LEU A 54 -12.04 2.05 7.41
N PHE A 55 -11.49 3.21 7.79
CA PHE A 55 -10.30 3.77 7.14
C PHE A 55 -9.06 2.91 7.39
N MET A 56 -8.92 2.34 8.55
CA MET A 56 -7.88 1.38 8.87
C MET A 56 -7.93 0.14 7.98
N PHE A 57 -9.13 -0.38 7.70
CA PHE A 57 -9.30 -1.45 6.71
C PHE A 57 -8.86 -1.00 5.30
N PHE A 58 -9.22 0.22 4.88
CA PHE A 58 -8.77 0.77 3.60
C PHE A 58 -7.25 0.98 3.54
N GLU A 59 -6.63 1.42 4.62
CA GLU A 59 -5.18 1.55 4.72
C GLU A 59 -4.49 0.20 4.55
N PHE A 60 -5.01 -0.84 5.19
CA PHE A 60 -4.52 -2.20 5.04
C PHE A 60 -4.63 -2.70 3.58
N CYS A 61 -5.77 -2.46 2.93
CA CYS A 61 -5.94 -2.78 1.51
C CYS A 61 -4.99 -1.96 0.62
N LEU A 62 -4.77 -0.69 0.94
CA LEU A 62 -3.90 0.21 0.19
C LEU A 62 -2.44 -0.26 0.22
N ILE A 63 -1.93 -0.71 1.38
CA ILE A 63 -0.57 -1.28 1.48
C ILE A 63 -0.42 -2.44 0.49
N GLY A 64 -1.41 -3.34 0.42
CA GLY A 64 -1.41 -4.45 -0.54
C GLY A 64 -1.42 -3.98 -1.99
N VAL A 65 -2.22 -2.96 -2.32
CA VAL A 65 -2.30 -2.36 -3.66
C VAL A 65 -0.96 -1.74 -4.07
N VAL A 66 -0.33 -0.97 -3.18
CA VAL A 66 0.97 -0.32 -3.43
C VAL A 66 2.06 -1.36 -3.62
N LEU A 67 2.15 -2.35 -2.74
CA LEU A 67 3.16 -3.41 -2.83
C LEU A 67 3.00 -4.23 -4.11
N TYR A 68 1.76 -4.62 -4.46
CA TYR A 68 1.51 -5.33 -5.71
C TYR A 68 1.94 -4.50 -6.93
N HIS A 69 1.53 -3.24 -6.98
CA HIS A 69 1.85 -2.33 -8.09
C HIS A 69 3.37 -2.16 -8.25
N MET A 70 4.07 -1.96 -7.13
CA MET A 70 5.52 -1.80 -7.10
C MET A 70 6.23 -3.08 -7.57
N MET A 71 5.88 -4.24 -7.03
CA MET A 71 6.53 -5.51 -7.39
C MET A 71 6.30 -5.87 -8.85
N ASN A 72 5.07 -5.70 -9.35
CA ASN A 72 4.79 -5.95 -10.75
C ASN A 72 5.43 -4.89 -11.67
N GLY A 73 5.54 -3.64 -11.24
CA GLY A 73 6.27 -2.59 -11.95
C GLY A 73 7.76 -2.92 -12.09
N ILE A 74 8.42 -3.32 -11.00
CA ILE A 74 9.82 -3.79 -11.03
C ILE A 74 9.98 -4.97 -11.99
N ARG A 75 9.04 -5.94 -11.97
CA ARG A 75 9.06 -7.05 -12.92
C ARG A 75 9.01 -6.58 -14.37
N ILE A 76 8.12 -5.65 -14.70
CA ILE A 76 7.99 -5.12 -16.07
C ILE A 76 9.32 -4.50 -16.50
N VAL A 77 9.91 -3.64 -15.69
CA VAL A 77 11.20 -3.01 -15.96
C VAL A 77 12.30 -4.04 -16.18
N LEU A 78 12.43 -5.04 -15.30
CA LEU A 78 13.45 -6.09 -15.42
C LEU A 78 13.29 -6.94 -16.70
N VAL A 79 12.05 -7.20 -17.11
CA VAL A 79 11.77 -7.95 -18.34
C VAL A 79 12.10 -7.10 -19.57
N ASP A 80 11.74 -5.81 -19.56
CA ASP A 80 11.97 -4.89 -20.69
C ASP A 80 13.45 -4.58 -20.90
N PHE A 81 14.27 -4.54 -19.83
CA PHE A 81 15.74 -4.40 -19.94
C PHE A 81 16.44 -5.68 -20.49
N GLY A 82 15.70 -6.67 -20.96
CA GLY A 82 16.21 -7.81 -21.73
C GLY A 82 16.87 -8.94 -20.93
N ARG A 83 17.16 -8.74 -19.65
CA ARG A 83 17.75 -9.78 -18.77
C ARG A 83 16.70 -10.73 -18.18
N GLY A 84 15.43 -10.33 -18.19
CA GLY A 84 14.32 -11.07 -17.59
C GLY A 84 13.50 -11.91 -18.58
N ALA A 85 13.70 -11.78 -19.88
CA ALA A 85 12.87 -12.43 -20.89
C ALA A 85 12.89 -13.97 -20.80
N THR A 86 14.04 -14.56 -20.46
CA THR A 86 14.19 -16.02 -20.29
C THR A 86 13.65 -16.52 -18.96
N ASN A 87 13.69 -15.70 -17.90
CA ASN A 87 13.36 -16.11 -16.53
C ASN A 87 12.13 -15.36 -15.96
N HIS A 88 11.26 -14.81 -16.82
CA HIS A 88 10.12 -13.98 -16.42
C HIS A 88 9.20 -14.63 -15.38
N LYS A 89 9.05 -15.96 -15.38
CA LYS A 89 8.25 -16.69 -14.38
C LYS A 89 8.92 -16.73 -13.01
N ALA A 90 10.24 -16.98 -12.98
CA ALA A 90 11.00 -16.98 -11.72
C ALA A 90 11.02 -15.60 -11.10
N ILE A 91 11.28 -14.55 -11.88
CA ILE A 91 11.23 -13.15 -11.45
C ILE A 91 9.86 -12.81 -10.87
N PHE A 92 8.77 -13.23 -11.54
CA PHE A 92 7.41 -13.01 -11.04
C PHE A 92 7.21 -13.62 -9.65
N TRP A 93 7.55 -14.89 -9.46
CA TRP A 93 7.33 -15.57 -8.19
C TRP A 93 8.21 -15.03 -7.06
N VAL A 94 9.46 -14.68 -7.36
CA VAL A 94 10.39 -14.09 -6.37
C VAL A 94 9.86 -12.73 -5.92
N LEU A 95 9.46 -11.86 -6.85
CA LEU A 95 8.95 -10.53 -6.51
C LEU A 95 7.60 -10.60 -5.78
N MET A 96 6.69 -11.48 -6.22
CA MET A 96 5.41 -11.65 -5.53
C MET A 96 5.62 -12.24 -4.12
N GLY A 97 6.52 -13.19 -3.95
CA GLY A 97 6.90 -13.72 -2.64
C GLY A 97 7.48 -12.65 -1.71
N ALA A 98 8.40 -11.82 -2.22
CA ALA A 98 8.94 -10.68 -1.49
C ALA A 98 7.83 -9.66 -1.11
N GLY A 99 6.91 -9.38 -2.03
CA GLY A 99 5.77 -8.51 -1.79
C GLY A 99 4.85 -9.03 -0.68
N VAL A 100 4.58 -10.33 -0.65
CA VAL A 100 3.77 -10.98 0.40
C VAL A 100 4.48 -10.89 1.76
N ILE A 101 5.79 -11.15 1.81
CA ILE A 101 6.57 -11.02 3.05
C ILE A 101 6.51 -9.59 3.58
N LEU A 102 6.75 -8.59 2.73
CA LEU A 102 6.65 -7.18 3.11
C LEU A 102 5.24 -6.82 3.57
N TYR A 103 4.20 -7.32 2.90
CA TYR A 103 2.82 -7.10 3.30
C TYR A 103 2.53 -7.64 4.70
N VAL A 104 2.98 -8.85 4.99
CA VAL A 104 2.81 -9.48 6.32
C VAL A 104 3.55 -8.70 7.40
N LEU A 105 4.77 -8.22 7.13
CA LEU A 105 5.53 -7.39 8.06
C LEU A 105 4.84 -6.07 8.34
N CYS A 106 4.40 -5.35 7.30
CA CYS A 106 3.64 -4.10 7.46
C CYS A 106 2.32 -4.32 8.21
N ALA A 107 1.62 -5.42 7.91
CA ALA A 107 0.39 -5.80 8.57
C ALA A 107 0.60 -6.08 10.08
N TRP A 108 1.69 -6.76 10.40
CA TRP A 108 2.06 -7.06 11.79
C TRP A 108 2.28 -5.78 12.61
N GLU A 109 3.04 -4.83 12.07
CA GLU A 109 3.28 -3.53 12.72
C GLU A 109 1.97 -2.73 12.90
N LEU A 110 1.13 -2.70 11.87
CA LEU A 110 -0.15 -1.99 11.93
C LEU A 110 -1.08 -2.59 13.00
N VAL A 111 -1.19 -3.93 13.05
CA VAL A 111 -2.00 -4.64 14.04
C VAL A 111 -1.37 -4.53 15.43
N GLY A 112 -0.03 -4.60 15.53
CA GLY A 112 0.71 -4.41 16.78
C GLY A 112 0.45 -3.03 17.40
N GLY A 113 0.50 -1.97 16.60
CA GLY A 113 0.18 -0.61 17.02
C GLY A 113 -1.28 -0.43 17.50
N LEU A 114 -2.19 -1.27 16.99
CA LEU A 114 -3.60 -1.29 17.40
C LEU A 114 -3.85 -1.98 18.75
N ILE A 115 -3.05 -3.01 19.05
CA ILE A 115 -3.19 -3.83 20.26
C ILE A 115 -2.35 -3.26 21.41
N ALA A 116 -1.34 -2.43 21.08
CA ALA A 116 -0.51 -1.77 22.09
C ALA A 116 -1.39 -0.91 23.01
N PRO A 117 -1.39 -1.13 24.33
CA PRO A 117 -2.21 -0.37 25.24
C PRO A 117 -1.82 1.11 25.19
N ALA A 118 -2.80 2.00 25.23
CA ALA A 118 -2.64 3.46 25.18
C ALA A 118 -1.67 4.05 26.24
N HIS A 119 -1.23 3.25 27.19
CA HIS A 119 -0.23 3.59 28.21
C HIS A 119 1.16 3.87 27.64
N GLU A 120 1.55 3.24 26.52
CA GLU A 120 2.88 3.41 25.96
C GLU A 120 3.00 4.70 25.13
N ALA A 121 1.90 5.11 24.51
CA ALA A 121 1.82 6.40 23.79
C ALA A 121 1.93 7.62 24.72
N ALA A 122 1.49 7.48 25.97
CA ALA A 122 1.56 8.55 26.98
C ALA A 122 2.99 8.73 27.57
N ALA A 123 3.86 7.73 27.45
CA ALA A 123 5.23 7.78 27.98
C ALA A 123 6.20 8.58 27.09
N VAL A 124 5.82 8.88 25.85
CA VAL A 124 6.67 9.60 24.86
C VAL A 124 6.44 11.13 24.91
N VAL A 125 5.44 11.62 25.63
CA VAL A 125 5.26 13.06 25.80
C VAL A 125 6.29 13.57 26.82
N PRO A 126 7.26 14.42 26.44
CA PRO A 126 8.19 15.02 27.39
C PRO A 126 7.37 15.83 28.39
N LYS A 127 7.54 15.56 29.68
CA LYS A 127 6.99 16.43 30.73
C LYS A 127 7.58 17.84 30.56
N PRO A 128 6.76 18.90 30.72
CA PRO A 128 7.18 20.28 30.62
C PRO A 128 8.26 20.64 31.66
#